data_15d3aba45a8e3b1e3775f8be8ecc1a1e
#
_entry.id   15d3aba45a8e3b1e3775f8be8ecc1a1e
#
_cell.length_a   1.000
_cell.length_b   1.000
_cell.length_c   1.000
_cell.angle_alpha   90.00
_cell.angle_beta   90.00
_cell.angle_gamma   90.00
#
_symmetry.space_group_name_H-M   'P 1'
#
loop_
_entity.id
_entity.type
_entity.pdbx_description
1 polymer ?
#
loop_
_entity_poly.entity_id
_entity_poly.type
_entity_poly.pdbx_seq_one_letter_code
_entity_poly.pdbx_strand_id
1 'polypeptide(L)'
;MNIQHFIVVGRATKDSEVFESKKKTKYAKFSIAVNEYSKKDKEENASFYDVVVFANSAKTPLDNIKKGDKILVQGKPEAEAYLSKDNEPKAKITVVADTWKVLK
;
A
#
# COMPACT_ATOMS: atom_id res chain seq x y z
N MET A 1 26.24 -0.96 2.71
CA MET A 1 24.92 -0.32 2.94
C MET A 1 23.91 -0.88 1.97
N ASN A 2 22.80 -1.39 2.48
CA ASN A 2 21.72 -1.89 1.66
C ASN A 2 20.62 -0.87 1.56
N ILE A 3 20.26 -0.50 0.34
CA ILE A 3 19.19 0.45 0.09
C ILE A 3 18.07 -0.27 -0.65
N GLN A 4 16.87 -0.26 -0.07
CA GLN A 4 15.69 -0.80 -0.69
C GLN A 4 14.64 0.29 -0.77
N HIS A 5 14.29 0.67 -1.99
CA HIS A 5 13.22 1.62 -2.23
C HIS A 5 12.21 1.01 -3.17
N PHE A 6 10.96 1.09 -2.77
CA PHE A 6 9.85 0.69 -3.60
C PHE A 6 8.94 1.91 -3.78
N ILE A 7 8.71 2.29 -5.02
CA ILE A 7 7.87 3.43 -5.35
C ILE A 7 6.71 2.91 -6.18
N VAL A 8 5.50 3.25 -5.75
CA VAL A 8 4.30 2.84 -6.47
C VAL A 8 3.31 4.00 -6.51
N VAL A 9 2.64 4.12 -7.64
CA VAL A 9 1.55 5.08 -7.83
C VAL A 9 0.31 4.28 -8.20
N GLY A 10 -0.76 4.46 -7.46
CA GLY A 10 -2.00 3.76 -7.71
C GLY A 10 -3.17 4.49 -7.08
N ARG A 11 -4.33 3.85 -7.09
CA ARG A 11 -5.53 4.41 -6.50
C ARG A 11 -5.94 3.63 -5.26
N ALA A 12 -6.29 4.35 -4.20
CA ALA A 12 -6.78 3.73 -2.98
C ALA A 12 -8.06 2.94 -3.27
N THR A 13 -8.12 1.70 -2.80
CA THR A 13 -9.29 0.84 -3.00
C THR A 13 -10.37 1.10 -1.97
N LYS A 14 -10.00 1.73 -0.85
CA LYS A 14 -10.92 2.12 0.22
C LYS A 14 -10.30 3.27 1.00
N ASP A 15 -11.08 3.85 1.89
CA ASP A 15 -10.59 4.89 2.79
C ASP A 15 -9.53 4.29 3.72
N SER A 16 -8.54 5.09 4.10
CA SER A 16 -7.53 4.64 5.05
C SER A 16 -8.16 4.42 6.42
N GLU A 17 -7.69 3.38 7.11
CA GLU A 17 -8.09 3.06 8.48
C GLU A 17 -6.92 3.34 9.41
N VAL A 18 -7.22 3.99 10.53
CA VAL A 18 -6.20 4.34 11.52
C VAL A 18 -6.29 3.38 12.69
N PHE A 19 -5.17 2.82 13.06
CA PHE A 19 -5.03 1.87 14.17
C PHE A 19 -4.02 2.39 15.17
N GLU A 20 -4.10 1.87 16.38
CA GLU A 20 -3.11 2.15 17.41
C GLU A 20 -2.45 0.83 17.84
N SER A 21 -1.12 0.81 17.83
CA SER A 21 -0.38 -0.37 18.24
C SER A 21 -0.35 -0.48 19.76
N LYS A 22 0.10 -1.64 20.27
CA LYS A 22 0.26 -1.87 21.72
C LYS A 22 1.20 -0.87 22.38
N LYS A 23 2.12 -0.29 21.61
CA LYS A 23 3.05 0.74 22.08
C LYS A 23 2.51 2.15 21.91
N LYS A 24 1.20 2.28 21.67
CA LYS A 24 0.50 3.56 21.46
C LYS A 24 1.01 4.34 20.25
N THR A 25 1.59 3.66 19.27
CA THR A 25 1.96 4.26 18.00
C THR A 25 0.79 4.15 17.03
N LYS A 26 0.38 5.27 16.48
CA LYS A 26 -0.69 5.28 15.48
C LYS A 26 -0.13 4.96 14.11
N TYR A 27 -0.89 4.19 13.35
CA TYR A 27 -0.54 3.89 11.97
C TYR A 27 -1.81 3.80 11.13
N ALA A 28 -1.68 4.07 9.85
CA ALA A 28 -2.78 3.94 8.91
C ALA A 28 -2.52 2.77 7.97
N LYS A 29 -3.57 2.08 7.59
CA LYS A 29 -3.51 1.02 6.58
C LYS A 29 -4.48 1.32 5.47
N PHE A 30 -4.05 1.08 4.26
CA PHE A 30 -4.89 1.15 3.08
C PHE A 30 -4.28 0.27 2.00
N SER A 31 -5.07 0.00 0.96
CA SER A 31 -4.60 -0.76 -0.20
C SER A 31 -4.68 0.11 -1.43
N ILE A 32 -3.72 -0.05 -2.31
CA ILE A 32 -3.72 0.63 -3.60
C ILE A 32 -3.78 -0.38 -4.73
N ALA A 33 -4.50 -0.01 -5.77
CA ALA A 33 -4.60 -0.78 -7.00
C ALA A 33 -3.80 -0.08 -8.09
N VAL A 34 -2.92 -0.82 -8.73
CA VAL A 34 -2.14 -0.35 -9.87
C VAL A 34 -2.62 -1.12 -11.08
N ASN A 35 -3.17 -0.40 -12.06
CA ASN A 35 -3.62 -1.02 -13.29
C ASN A 35 -2.44 -1.18 -14.23
N GLU A 36 -2.24 -2.40 -14.70
CA GLU A 36 -1.22 -2.73 -15.67
C GLU A 36 -1.89 -3.21 -16.96
N TYR A 37 -1.48 -2.64 -18.07
CA TYR A 37 -1.97 -3.07 -19.37
C TYR A 37 -0.95 -4.00 -20.02
N SER A 38 -1.37 -5.21 -20.37
CA SER A 38 -0.54 -6.14 -21.09
C SER A 38 -0.81 -6.01 -22.58
N LYS A 39 0.19 -5.58 -23.34
CA LYS A 39 0.08 -5.50 -24.80
C LYS A 39 -0.10 -6.87 -25.44
N LYS A 40 0.42 -7.91 -24.80
CA LYS A 40 0.36 -9.26 -25.29
C LYS A 40 -1.04 -9.85 -25.21
N ASP A 41 -1.73 -9.59 -24.12
CA ASP A 41 -3.05 -10.15 -23.86
C ASP A 41 -4.19 -9.17 -24.09
N LYS A 42 -3.87 -7.92 -24.35
CA LYS A 42 -4.81 -6.82 -24.50
C LYS A 42 -5.80 -6.71 -23.32
N GLU A 43 -5.33 -7.09 -22.13
CA GLU A 43 -6.13 -7.05 -20.91
C GLU A 43 -5.51 -6.10 -19.91
N GLU A 44 -6.39 -5.40 -19.16
CA GLU A 44 -5.98 -4.67 -17.99
C GLU A 44 -6.00 -5.59 -16.79
N ASN A 45 -4.86 -5.69 -16.13
CA ASN A 45 -4.73 -6.41 -14.87
C ASN A 45 -4.43 -5.42 -13.76
N ALA A 46 -5.01 -5.65 -12.59
CA ALA A 46 -4.71 -4.83 -11.42
C ALA A 46 -3.81 -5.58 -10.46
N SER A 47 -2.74 -4.92 -10.04
CA SER A 47 -1.90 -5.39 -8.94
C SER A 47 -2.26 -4.62 -7.69
N PHE A 48 -2.35 -5.32 -6.57
CA PHE A 48 -2.76 -4.72 -5.29
C PHE A 48 -1.59 -4.74 -4.31
N TYR A 49 -1.41 -3.64 -3.63
CA TYR A 49 -0.38 -3.50 -2.61
C TYR A 49 -1.02 -2.98 -1.33
N ASP A 50 -0.69 -3.62 -0.21
CA ASP A 50 -1.08 -3.11 1.10
C ASP A 50 -0.05 -2.07 1.54
N VAL A 51 -0.50 -0.99 2.14
CA VAL A 51 0.36 0.09 2.57
C VAL A 51 0.14 0.35 4.04
N VAL A 52 1.24 0.48 4.78
CA VAL A 52 1.23 0.85 6.19
C VAL A 52 2.04 2.13 6.36
N VAL A 53 1.45 3.14 6.98
CA VAL A 53 2.10 4.41 7.25
C VAL A 53 2.10 4.66 8.75
N PHE A 54 3.27 4.84 9.35
CA PHE A 54 3.40 5.13 10.77
C PHE A 54 3.40 6.64 11.04
N ALA A 55 2.87 7.03 12.19
CA ALA A 55 2.66 8.44 12.53
C ALA A 55 3.94 9.26 12.73
N ASN A 56 5.08 8.61 12.87
CA ASN A 56 6.35 9.27 13.18
C ASN A 56 6.78 10.33 12.15
N SER A 57 6.27 10.23 10.94
CA SER A 57 6.62 11.15 9.87
C SER A 57 5.50 12.14 9.57
N ALA A 58 4.46 12.16 10.39
CA ALA A 58 3.22 12.72 9.92
C ALA A 58 2.93 14.12 10.45
N LYS A 59 3.37 15.06 9.72
CA LYS A 59 2.67 16.34 9.65
C LYS A 59 1.37 16.21 8.84
N THR A 60 1.13 15.03 8.28
CA THR A 60 -0.03 14.78 7.40
C THR A 60 -1.02 13.88 8.13
N PRO A 61 -2.30 14.24 8.17
CA PRO A 61 -3.31 13.40 8.81
C PRO A 61 -3.39 12.02 8.16
N LEU A 62 -3.27 10.97 8.99
CA LEU A 62 -3.29 9.59 8.51
C LEU A 62 -4.64 9.18 7.94
N ASP A 63 -5.71 9.87 8.32
CA ASP A 63 -7.07 9.55 7.88
C ASP A 63 -7.50 10.30 6.63
N ASN A 64 -6.58 10.96 5.95
CA ASN A 64 -6.90 11.82 4.82
C ASN A 64 -6.94 11.12 3.47
N ILE A 65 -6.76 9.82 3.45
CA ILE A 65 -6.78 9.05 2.21
C ILE A 65 -8.17 8.47 2.00
N LYS A 66 -8.76 8.76 0.85
CA LYS A 66 -10.10 8.33 0.51
C LYS A 66 -10.10 7.39 -0.68
N LYS A 67 -11.07 6.51 -0.73
CA LYS A 67 -11.26 5.59 -1.86
C LYS A 67 -11.22 6.35 -3.18
N GLY A 68 -10.43 5.88 -4.13
CA GLY A 68 -10.30 6.48 -5.45
C GLY A 68 -9.19 7.52 -5.55
N ASP A 69 -8.61 7.96 -4.44
CA ASP A 69 -7.50 8.90 -4.47
C ASP A 69 -6.30 8.28 -5.17
N LYS A 70 -5.67 9.05 -6.04
CA LYS A 70 -4.41 8.66 -6.67
C LYS A 70 -3.27 9.03 -5.72
N ILE A 71 -2.46 8.04 -5.38
CA ILE A 71 -1.45 8.18 -4.34
C ILE A 71 -0.12 7.67 -4.82
N LEU A 72 0.93 8.45 -4.56
CA LEU A 72 2.31 7.99 -4.68
C LEU A 72 2.78 7.54 -3.31
N VAL A 73 3.33 6.33 -3.24
CA VAL A 73 3.86 5.75 -2.00
C VAL A 73 5.30 5.33 -2.25
N GLN A 74 6.17 5.67 -1.32
CA GLN A 74 7.56 5.23 -1.34
C GLN A 74 7.90 4.63 0.01
N GLY A 75 8.55 3.47 0.00
CA GLY A 75 8.94 2.82 1.23
C GLY A 75 9.64 1.50 0.98
N LYS A 76 9.67 0.69 2.03
CA LYS A 76 10.29 -0.62 2.00
C LYS A 76 9.24 -1.69 1.71
N PRO A 77 9.44 -2.53 0.68
CA PRO A 77 8.51 -3.62 0.43
C PRO A 77 8.78 -4.81 1.35
N GLU A 78 7.71 -5.45 1.79
CA GLU A 78 7.77 -6.70 2.53
C GLU A 78 6.85 -7.70 1.84
N ALA A 79 7.39 -8.86 1.49
CA ALA A 79 6.61 -9.91 0.86
C ALA A 79 6.24 -10.96 1.90
N GLU A 80 4.97 -11.35 1.90
CA GLU A 80 4.46 -12.41 2.76
C GLU A 80 3.79 -13.49 1.91
N ALA A 81 4.13 -14.74 2.19
CA ALA A 81 3.43 -15.88 1.62
C ALA A 81 2.39 -16.37 2.62
N TYR A 82 1.23 -16.73 2.13
CA TYR A 82 0.17 -17.25 2.99
C TYR A 82 -0.68 -18.25 2.23
N LEU A 83 -1.42 -19.06 2.98
CA LEU A 83 -2.40 -19.98 2.39
C LEU A 83 -3.77 -19.32 2.42
N SER A 84 -4.45 -19.36 1.27
CA SER A 84 -5.83 -18.89 1.18
C SER A 84 -6.79 -19.86 1.88
N LYS A 85 -8.05 -19.51 1.98
CA LYS A 85 -9.09 -20.39 2.55
C LYS A 85 -9.19 -21.72 1.79
N ASP A 86 -8.79 -21.73 0.52
CA ASP A 86 -8.81 -22.92 -0.33
C ASP A 86 -7.47 -23.68 -0.30
N ASN A 87 -6.59 -23.36 0.66
CA ASN A 87 -5.26 -23.94 0.76
C ASN A 87 -4.36 -23.68 -0.45
N GLU A 88 -4.64 -22.64 -1.20
CA GLU A 88 -3.79 -22.23 -2.32
C GLU A 88 -2.69 -21.28 -1.83
N PRO A 89 -1.43 -21.53 -2.22
CA PRO A 89 -0.36 -20.60 -1.89
C PRO A 89 -0.59 -19.23 -2.56
N LYS A 90 -0.51 -18.18 -1.77
CA LYS A 90 -0.63 -16.81 -2.27
C LYS A 90 0.44 -15.94 -1.64
N ALA A 91 0.75 -14.84 -2.29
CA ALA A 91 1.70 -13.87 -1.79
C ALA A 91 1.08 -12.48 -1.85
N LYS A 92 1.43 -11.66 -0.87
CA LYS A 92 1.08 -10.25 -0.88
C LYS A 92 2.31 -9.41 -0.60
N ILE A 93 2.30 -8.18 -1.11
CA ILE A 93 3.35 -7.22 -0.85
C ILE A 93 2.78 -6.11 0.00
N THR A 94 3.42 -5.86 1.13
CA THR A 94 3.10 -4.75 2.01
C THR A 94 4.22 -3.73 1.91
N VAL A 95 3.87 -2.48 1.66
CA VAL A 95 4.83 -1.38 1.62
C VAL A 95 4.76 -0.64 2.93
N VAL A 96 5.85 -0.64 3.68
CA VAL A 96 5.99 0.20 4.87
C VAL A 96 6.45 1.57 4.38
N ALA A 97 5.50 2.49 4.28
CA ALA A 97 5.76 3.78 3.65
C ALA A 97 6.53 4.72 4.56
N ASP A 98 7.57 5.34 4.03
CA ASP A 98 8.25 6.46 4.68
C ASP A 98 7.81 7.80 4.10
N THR A 99 7.28 7.78 2.87
CA THR A 99 6.78 8.97 2.18
C THR A 99 5.55 8.59 1.37
N TRP A 100 4.54 9.44 1.43
CA TRP A 100 3.36 9.27 0.58
C TRP A 100 2.77 10.63 0.24
N LYS A 101 2.07 10.70 -0.89
CA LYS A 101 1.46 11.95 -1.36
C LYS A 101 0.22 11.64 -2.17
N VAL A 102 -0.87 12.33 -1.85
CA VAL A 102 -2.08 12.29 -2.66
C VAL A 102 -1.86 13.22 -3.87
N LEU A 103 -2.03 12.65 -5.05
CA LEU A 103 -1.85 13.39 -6.31
C LEU A 103 -3.20 13.94 -6.76
N LYS A 104 -3.24 15.20 -7.03
CA LYS A 104 -4.45 15.87 -7.52
C LYS A 104 -4.30 16.30 -8.96
#